data_00ee265f1fa89f58129b89c139929c61
#
_entry.id   00ee265f1fa89f58129b89c139929c61
#
_cell.length_a   1.000
_cell.length_b   1.000
_cell.length_c   1.000
_cell.angle_alpha   90.00
_cell.angle_beta   90.00
_cell.angle_gamma   90.00
#
_symmetry.space_group_name_H-M   'P 1'
#
loop_
_entity.id
_entity.type
_entity.pdbx_description
1 polymer ?
#
loop_
_entity_poly.entity_id
_entity_poly.type
_entity_poly.pdbx_seq_one_letter_code
_entity_poly.pdbx_strand_id
1 'polypeptide(L)'
;MKILDRYIDQLIEQSTPESPVWNIEKIREGSKSTWNYIDGCMIKAIIELFLITRNHRYLDFADAFTGRFVREDGSIESYDPKEYNLDHVNAGKTLFDLYKLTGKEKYRRAMDTVYSQLKEQPRTSTGNFWHKKIYPHQIWLDGLYMAQPFYMQYEAEYNGCKNCEDSYQQFLQVYGRMRDPLNGLYYHAYDDSRQMFWCDKVTGLSENFWLRAMGWYAMALIDTMEVMPESMACQKARLNAIYKELIDAMLPYQDQATGMWYQVVNRGGIAPNYLEESGSAIFAYAIMKSVRLHYLPEEYFKDGQKAFDGICSTYLSEKDGSLQLGGICLVAGLGNTDMREGTFEYYMREPVVENEAKGIAPLILAYIETMFRCQS
;
A
#
# COMPACT_ATOMS: atom_id res chain seq x y z
N MET A 1 9.57 21.36 2.93
CA MET A 1 10.64 20.42 2.56
C MET A 1 11.57 20.11 3.74
N LYS A 2 12.34 21.06 4.26
CA LYS A 2 13.28 20.81 5.38
C LYS A 2 12.69 20.13 6.63
N ILE A 3 11.40 20.32 6.92
CA ILE A 3 10.76 19.68 8.08
C ILE A 3 10.54 18.19 7.86
N LEU A 4 10.19 17.76 6.63
CA LEU A 4 10.06 16.34 6.30
C LEU A 4 11.40 15.62 6.30
N ASP A 5 12.48 16.25 5.81
CA ASP A 5 13.84 15.69 5.90
C ASP A 5 14.21 15.42 7.37
N ARG A 6 13.96 16.39 8.26
CA ARG A 6 14.19 16.24 9.70
C ARG A 6 13.35 15.12 10.31
N TYR A 7 12.09 15.01 9.89
CA TYR A 7 11.19 13.98 10.38
C TYR A 7 11.65 12.57 9.95
N ILE A 8 12.04 12.40 8.70
CA ILE A 8 12.56 11.14 8.18
C ILE A 8 13.86 10.75 8.89
N ASP A 9 14.77 11.70 9.07
CA ASP A 9 16.02 11.48 9.79
C ASP A 9 15.76 11.06 11.24
N GLN A 10 14.82 11.72 11.93
CA GLN A 10 14.41 11.36 13.28
C GLN A 10 13.90 9.92 13.35
N LEU A 11 13.03 9.50 12.42
CA LEU A 11 12.48 8.14 12.37
C LEU A 11 13.59 7.09 12.16
N ILE A 12 14.53 7.35 11.26
CA ILE A 12 15.65 6.45 10.97
C ILE A 12 16.59 6.34 12.17
N GLU A 13 16.92 7.45 12.82
CA GLU A 13 17.81 7.47 13.97
C GLU A 13 17.25 6.74 15.19
N GLN A 14 15.95 6.77 15.36
CA GLN A 14 15.25 6.14 16.50
C GLN A 14 14.86 4.70 16.26
N SER A 15 15.04 4.16 15.04
CA SER A 15 14.57 2.82 14.66
C SER A 15 15.69 1.81 14.57
N THR A 16 15.35 0.58 14.97
CA THR A 16 16.14 -0.63 14.66
C THR A 16 15.26 -1.65 13.96
N PRO A 17 15.83 -2.68 13.30
CA PRO A 17 15.02 -3.73 12.67
C PRO A 17 14.08 -4.44 13.64
N GLU A 18 14.48 -4.61 14.89
CA GLU A 18 13.69 -5.27 15.93
C GLU A 18 12.63 -4.36 16.56
N SER A 19 12.87 -3.04 16.57
CA SER A 19 12.02 -2.05 17.23
C SER A 19 11.94 -0.76 16.42
N PRO A 20 11.30 -0.76 15.26
CA PRO A 20 11.07 0.45 14.49
C PRO A 20 10.00 1.31 15.16
N VAL A 21 10.28 2.63 15.27
CA VAL A 21 9.36 3.57 15.94
C VAL A 21 8.07 3.84 15.16
N TRP A 22 7.99 3.42 13.92
CA TRP A 22 6.84 3.56 13.03
C TRP A 22 5.89 2.36 13.00
N ASN A 23 6.22 1.23 13.66
CA ASN A 23 5.35 0.07 13.71
C ASN A 23 4.53 0.09 15.00
N ILE A 24 3.50 0.92 14.99
CA ILE A 24 2.67 1.19 16.18
C ILE A 24 1.92 -0.07 16.64
N GLU A 25 1.58 -0.99 15.72
CA GLU A 25 0.97 -2.27 16.10
C GLU A 25 1.92 -3.07 16.99
N LYS A 26 3.18 -3.25 16.59
CA LYS A 26 4.19 -3.98 17.37
C LYS A 26 4.54 -3.29 18.68
N ILE A 27 4.61 -1.96 18.68
CA ILE A 27 4.84 -1.18 19.91
C ILE A 27 3.70 -1.39 20.91
N ARG A 28 2.44 -1.37 20.47
CA ARG A 28 1.27 -1.61 21.31
C ARG A 28 1.18 -3.04 21.83
N GLU A 29 1.61 -4.01 21.01
CA GLU A 29 1.71 -5.42 21.43
C GLU A 29 2.87 -5.66 22.42
N GLY A 30 3.81 -4.73 22.57
CA GLY A 30 5.04 -4.93 23.33
C GLY A 30 5.95 -6.01 22.72
N SER A 31 5.83 -6.24 21.41
CA SER A 31 6.53 -7.30 20.68
C SER A 31 7.59 -6.72 19.73
N LYS A 32 8.60 -7.55 19.40
CA LYS A 32 9.59 -7.20 18.38
C LYS A 32 8.96 -7.24 16.99
N SER A 33 9.50 -6.44 16.08
CA SER A 33 9.11 -6.53 14.67
C SER A 33 9.53 -7.87 14.05
N THR A 34 8.78 -8.27 13.05
CA THR A 34 8.92 -9.49 12.26
C THR A 34 8.89 -9.10 10.79
N TRP A 35 9.05 -10.06 9.87
CA TRP A 35 8.82 -9.81 8.45
C TRP A 35 7.33 -9.46 8.21
N ASN A 36 7.04 -8.22 7.79
CA ASN A 36 5.67 -7.71 7.63
C ASN A 36 5.60 -6.59 6.59
N TYR A 37 4.37 -6.26 6.14
CA TYR A 37 4.15 -5.21 5.13
C TYR A 37 4.34 -3.80 5.65
N ILE A 38 4.10 -3.54 6.94
CA ILE A 38 4.20 -2.21 7.54
C ILE A 38 5.63 -1.70 7.39
N ASP A 39 6.58 -2.53 7.84
CA ASP A 39 8.01 -2.24 7.69
C ASP A 39 8.44 -2.29 6.22
N GLY A 40 7.87 -3.22 5.43
CA GLY A 40 8.13 -3.31 3.99
C GLY A 40 7.78 -2.03 3.23
N CYS A 41 6.65 -1.41 3.52
CA CYS A 41 6.26 -0.12 2.94
C CYS A 41 7.25 0.99 3.31
N MET A 42 7.64 1.04 4.58
CA MET A 42 8.58 2.06 5.06
C MET A 42 9.97 1.90 4.42
N ILE A 43 10.51 0.67 4.38
CA ILE A 43 11.81 0.40 3.75
C ILE A 43 11.77 0.70 2.25
N LYS A 44 10.65 0.38 1.55
CA LYS A 44 10.50 0.76 0.14
C LYS A 44 10.59 2.28 -0.04
N ALA A 45 9.91 3.07 0.78
CA ALA A 45 9.97 4.52 0.73
C ALA A 45 11.39 5.06 1.01
N ILE A 46 12.13 4.45 1.94
CA ILE A 46 13.53 4.82 2.24
C ILE A 46 14.45 4.48 1.05
N ILE A 47 14.24 3.36 0.37
CA ILE A 47 14.99 3.03 -0.86
C ILE A 47 14.73 4.06 -1.96
N GLU A 48 13.47 4.46 -2.17
CA GLU A 48 13.13 5.50 -3.14
C GLU A 48 13.78 6.85 -2.80
N LEU A 49 13.89 7.20 -1.51
CA LEU A 49 14.67 8.37 -1.09
C LEU A 49 16.15 8.25 -1.48
N PHE A 50 16.76 7.07 -1.33
CA PHE A 50 18.12 6.86 -1.83
C PHE A 50 18.20 7.08 -3.34
N LEU A 51 17.24 6.54 -4.09
CA LEU A 51 17.27 6.62 -5.55
C LEU A 51 17.22 8.06 -6.07
N ILE A 52 16.50 8.96 -5.39
CA ILE A 52 16.43 10.37 -5.78
C ILE A 52 17.53 11.23 -5.19
N THR A 53 17.91 11.01 -3.91
CA THR A 53 18.87 11.87 -3.19
C THR A 53 20.31 11.43 -3.35
N ARG A 54 20.55 10.16 -3.67
CA ARG A 54 21.87 9.50 -3.67
C ARG A 54 22.57 9.52 -2.30
N ASN A 55 21.83 9.76 -1.23
CA ASN A 55 22.37 9.70 0.13
C ASN A 55 22.47 8.24 0.60
N HIS A 56 23.66 7.70 0.65
CA HIS A 56 23.94 6.31 1.00
C HIS A 56 23.41 5.90 2.38
N ARG A 57 23.23 6.84 3.31
CA ARG A 57 22.63 6.56 4.62
C ARG A 57 21.28 5.83 4.50
N TYR A 58 20.47 6.18 3.51
CA TYR A 58 19.18 5.54 3.28
C TYR A 58 19.33 4.10 2.75
N LEU A 59 20.26 3.87 1.83
CA LEU A 59 20.54 2.51 1.33
C LEU A 59 21.13 1.62 2.43
N ASP A 60 22.12 2.14 3.18
CA ASP A 60 22.78 1.41 4.26
C ASP A 60 21.76 1.01 5.35
N PHE A 61 20.85 1.91 5.68
CA PHE A 61 19.77 1.63 6.62
C PHE A 61 18.79 0.55 6.09
N ALA A 62 18.33 0.69 4.84
CA ALA A 62 17.40 -0.27 4.23
C ALA A 62 18.02 -1.66 4.08
N ASP A 63 19.31 -1.72 3.69
CA ASP A 63 20.07 -2.97 3.58
C ASP A 63 20.29 -3.64 4.94
N ALA A 64 20.65 -2.87 5.97
CA ALA A 64 20.80 -3.38 7.33
C ALA A 64 19.46 -3.88 7.90
N PHE A 65 18.38 -3.11 7.71
CA PHE A 65 17.05 -3.43 8.19
C PHE A 65 16.52 -4.72 7.56
N THR A 66 16.44 -4.78 6.25
CA THR A 66 15.94 -5.96 5.52
C THR A 66 16.88 -7.15 5.69
N GLY A 67 18.19 -6.89 5.64
CA GLY A 67 19.25 -7.88 5.77
C GLY A 67 19.26 -8.61 7.11
N ARG A 68 18.67 -8.03 8.16
CA ARG A 68 18.50 -8.66 9.47
C ARG A 68 17.55 -9.86 9.41
N PHE A 69 16.52 -9.79 8.57
CA PHE A 69 15.53 -10.87 8.41
C PHE A 69 15.92 -11.89 7.34
N VAL A 70 16.71 -11.51 6.33
CA VAL A 70 17.07 -12.35 5.19
C VAL A 70 18.40 -13.05 5.43
N ARG A 71 18.38 -14.39 5.47
CA ARG A 71 19.56 -15.24 5.63
C ARG A 71 20.26 -15.51 4.29
N GLU A 72 21.50 -15.98 4.34
CA GLU A 72 22.31 -16.21 3.15
C GLU A 72 21.74 -17.28 2.18
N ASP A 73 20.95 -18.21 2.69
CA ASP A 73 20.25 -19.23 1.90
C ASP A 73 18.94 -18.72 1.26
N GLY A 74 18.55 -17.48 1.54
CA GLY A 74 17.30 -16.87 1.07
C GLY A 74 16.08 -17.17 1.95
N SER A 75 16.24 -17.89 3.06
CA SER A 75 15.19 -18.02 4.05
C SER A 75 14.97 -16.69 4.78
N ILE A 76 13.74 -16.44 5.18
CA ILE A 76 13.35 -15.18 5.82
C ILE A 76 12.85 -15.48 7.23
N GLU A 77 13.45 -14.83 8.21
CA GLU A 77 13.07 -15.00 9.62
C GLU A 77 11.61 -14.55 9.83
N SER A 78 10.83 -15.33 10.56
CA SER A 78 9.41 -15.10 10.84
C SER A 78 8.47 -15.14 9.61
N TYR A 79 8.91 -15.68 8.50
CA TYR A 79 8.10 -15.85 7.29
C TYR A 79 7.90 -17.34 6.97
N ASP A 80 6.65 -17.78 6.95
CA ASP A 80 6.26 -19.09 6.45
C ASP A 80 5.36 -18.93 5.22
N PRO A 81 5.79 -19.33 4.01
CA PRO A 81 4.97 -19.28 2.81
C PRO A 81 3.62 -20.02 2.93
N LYS A 82 3.51 -21.02 3.82
CA LYS A 82 2.29 -21.84 4.02
C LYS A 82 1.21 -21.15 4.86
N GLU A 83 1.52 -20.01 5.47
CA GLU A 83 0.51 -19.14 6.06
C GLU A 83 -0.38 -18.50 5.00
N TYR A 84 0.10 -18.45 3.75
CA TYR A 84 -0.61 -17.85 2.63
C TYR A 84 -1.18 -16.47 2.99
N ASN A 85 -0.36 -15.63 3.60
CA ASN A 85 -0.68 -14.28 3.97
C ASN A 85 -0.06 -13.30 2.94
N LEU A 86 -0.91 -12.63 2.15
CA LEU A 86 -0.40 -11.70 1.13
C LEU A 86 0.33 -10.49 1.73
N ASP A 87 0.01 -10.09 2.96
CA ASP A 87 0.72 -9.00 3.63
C ASP A 87 2.23 -9.28 3.74
N HIS A 88 2.61 -10.54 3.93
CA HIS A 88 4.01 -10.93 4.01
C HIS A 88 4.74 -10.85 2.65
N VAL A 89 4.02 -10.91 1.54
CA VAL A 89 4.60 -10.77 0.19
C VAL A 89 5.04 -9.33 -0.06
N ASN A 90 4.34 -8.35 0.51
CA ASN A 90 4.58 -6.92 0.25
C ASN A 90 6.04 -6.50 0.54
N ALA A 91 6.60 -6.92 1.67
CA ALA A 91 7.99 -6.61 2.01
C ALA A 91 9.00 -7.17 0.99
N GLY A 92 8.62 -8.22 0.26
CA GLY A 92 9.42 -8.79 -0.82
C GLY A 92 9.75 -7.81 -1.95
N LYS A 93 8.97 -6.73 -2.13
CA LYS A 93 9.25 -5.68 -3.13
C LYS A 93 10.61 -5.02 -2.92
N THR A 94 11.04 -4.87 -1.67
CA THR A 94 12.33 -4.27 -1.33
C THR A 94 13.52 -5.12 -1.80
N LEU A 95 13.32 -6.43 -1.94
CA LEU A 95 14.39 -7.36 -2.33
C LEU A 95 14.91 -7.12 -3.75
N PHE A 96 14.05 -6.68 -4.68
CA PHE A 96 14.47 -6.36 -6.05
C PHE A 96 15.46 -5.20 -6.06
N ASP A 97 15.13 -4.12 -5.38
CA ASP A 97 15.99 -2.94 -5.33
C ASP A 97 17.29 -3.24 -4.58
N LEU A 98 17.21 -3.91 -3.43
CA LEU A 98 18.39 -4.27 -2.66
C LEU A 98 19.31 -5.22 -3.43
N TYR A 99 18.77 -6.19 -4.17
CA TYR A 99 19.58 -7.02 -5.04
C TYR A 99 20.29 -6.20 -6.13
N LYS A 100 19.54 -5.34 -6.84
CA LYS A 100 20.09 -4.49 -7.91
C LYS A 100 21.15 -3.52 -7.40
N LEU A 101 20.95 -2.96 -6.19
CA LEU A 101 21.83 -1.93 -5.63
C LEU A 101 23.06 -2.50 -4.91
N THR A 102 22.95 -3.68 -4.29
CA THR A 102 24.00 -4.25 -3.44
C THR A 102 24.69 -5.48 -4.04
N GLY A 103 24.07 -6.16 -5.01
CA GLY A 103 24.54 -7.43 -5.58
C GLY A 103 24.51 -8.62 -4.61
N LYS A 104 23.84 -8.51 -3.44
CA LYS A 104 23.82 -9.58 -2.46
C LYS A 104 22.86 -10.69 -2.87
N GLU A 105 23.38 -11.87 -3.19
CA GLU A 105 22.65 -13.03 -3.68
C GLU A 105 21.55 -13.53 -2.74
N LYS A 106 21.67 -13.28 -1.44
CA LYS A 106 20.63 -13.62 -0.46
C LYS A 106 19.28 -12.97 -0.82
N TYR A 107 19.27 -11.74 -1.33
CA TYR A 107 18.03 -11.07 -1.73
C TYR A 107 17.40 -11.72 -2.97
N ARG A 108 18.23 -12.17 -3.93
CA ARG A 108 17.73 -12.91 -5.09
C ARG A 108 17.05 -14.22 -4.66
N ARG A 109 17.69 -14.98 -3.76
CA ARG A 109 17.15 -16.24 -3.23
C ARG A 109 15.88 -15.98 -2.39
N ALA A 110 15.84 -14.90 -1.63
CA ALA A 110 14.67 -14.54 -0.84
C ALA A 110 13.46 -14.16 -1.73
N MET A 111 13.68 -13.55 -2.90
CA MET A 111 12.59 -13.36 -3.88
C MET A 111 12.00 -14.71 -4.33
N ASP A 112 12.80 -15.75 -4.53
CA ASP A 112 12.31 -17.09 -4.88
C ASP A 112 11.48 -17.69 -3.73
N THR A 113 11.90 -17.46 -2.48
CA THR A 113 11.16 -17.88 -1.29
C THR A 113 9.79 -17.20 -1.22
N VAL A 114 9.73 -15.88 -1.41
CA VAL A 114 8.45 -15.13 -1.42
C VAL A 114 7.57 -15.56 -2.60
N TYR A 115 8.14 -15.69 -3.80
CA TYR A 115 7.40 -16.13 -4.97
C TYR A 115 6.82 -17.55 -4.81
N SER A 116 7.48 -18.44 -4.05
CA SER A 116 6.98 -19.80 -3.80
C SER A 116 5.60 -19.80 -3.15
N GLN A 117 5.29 -18.83 -2.28
CA GLN A 117 3.94 -18.66 -1.72
C GLN A 117 2.89 -18.44 -2.81
N LEU A 118 3.17 -17.55 -3.77
CA LEU A 118 2.19 -17.15 -4.79
C LEU A 118 1.82 -18.30 -5.74
N LYS A 119 2.73 -19.26 -5.95
CA LYS A 119 2.43 -20.46 -6.76
C LYS A 119 1.32 -21.32 -6.16
N GLU A 120 1.23 -21.34 -4.85
CA GLU A 120 0.30 -22.19 -4.09
C GLU A 120 -0.76 -21.38 -3.35
N GLN A 121 -0.77 -20.03 -3.52
CA GLN A 121 -1.74 -19.15 -2.85
C GLN A 121 -3.17 -19.62 -3.16
N PRO A 122 -4.00 -19.88 -2.15
CA PRO A 122 -5.40 -20.25 -2.35
C PRO A 122 -6.14 -19.19 -3.16
N ARG A 123 -7.14 -19.64 -3.96
CA ARG A 123 -7.86 -18.78 -4.89
C ARG A 123 -9.36 -18.88 -4.72
N THR A 124 -10.04 -17.81 -5.06
CA THR A 124 -11.50 -17.78 -5.22
C THR A 124 -11.93 -18.62 -6.44
N SER A 125 -13.22 -18.88 -6.58
CA SER A 125 -13.79 -19.60 -7.72
C SER A 125 -13.43 -18.98 -9.08
N THR A 126 -13.09 -17.71 -9.10
CA THR A 126 -12.75 -16.93 -10.29
C THR A 126 -11.26 -16.69 -10.48
N GLY A 127 -10.43 -17.19 -9.57
CA GLY A 127 -8.98 -17.21 -9.73
C GLY A 127 -8.22 -16.13 -8.98
N ASN A 128 -8.87 -15.14 -8.33
CA ASN A 128 -8.16 -14.19 -7.47
C ASN A 128 -7.54 -14.88 -6.26
N PHE A 129 -6.40 -14.41 -5.81
CA PHE A 129 -5.80 -14.83 -4.56
C PHE A 129 -6.72 -14.52 -3.38
N TRP A 130 -6.86 -15.45 -2.44
CA TRP A 130 -7.37 -15.10 -1.11
C TRP A 130 -6.40 -14.11 -0.46
N HIS A 131 -6.95 -13.12 0.22
CA HIS A 131 -6.11 -12.17 0.94
C HIS A 131 -5.20 -12.87 1.98
N LYS A 132 -5.77 -13.79 2.76
CA LYS A 132 -5.05 -14.65 3.72
C LYS A 132 -5.76 -16.00 3.84
N LYS A 133 -5.01 -17.04 4.18
CA LYS A 133 -5.59 -18.36 4.49
C LYS A 133 -6.63 -18.31 5.61
N ILE A 134 -6.42 -17.44 6.59
CA ILE A 134 -7.37 -17.23 7.70
C ILE A 134 -8.64 -16.47 7.28
N TYR A 135 -8.67 -15.92 6.08
CA TYR A 135 -9.82 -15.27 5.45
C TYR A 135 -10.18 -16.00 4.14
N PRO A 136 -10.67 -17.25 4.24
CA PRO A 136 -10.92 -18.08 3.06
C PRO A 136 -11.97 -17.44 2.14
N HIS A 137 -11.77 -17.59 0.84
CA HIS A 137 -12.65 -17.08 -0.22
C HIS A 137 -12.74 -15.55 -0.33
N GLN A 138 -11.89 -14.78 0.38
CA GLN A 138 -12.01 -13.32 0.42
C GLN A 138 -10.96 -12.63 -0.46
N ILE A 139 -11.44 -11.65 -1.24
CA ILE A 139 -10.62 -10.66 -1.94
C ILE A 139 -10.74 -9.35 -1.18
N TRP A 140 -9.62 -8.75 -0.81
CA TRP A 140 -9.55 -7.40 -0.27
C TRP A 140 -8.75 -6.53 -1.23
N LEU A 141 -9.12 -5.25 -1.37
CA LEU A 141 -8.37 -4.30 -2.20
C LEU A 141 -6.91 -4.22 -1.76
N ASP A 142 -6.67 -4.29 -0.45
CA ASP A 142 -5.34 -4.35 0.17
C ASP A 142 -4.48 -5.46 -0.42
N GLY A 143 -5.06 -6.64 -0.62
CA GLY A 143 -4.37 -7.81 -1.17
C GLY A 143 -3.79 -7.59 -2.55
N LEU A 144 -4.40 -6.72 -3.35
CA LEU A 144 -3.85 -6.36 -4.67
C LEU A 144 -2.50 -5.64 -4.52
N TYR A 145 -2.39 -4.68 -3.60
CA TYR A 145 -1.11 -4.00 -3.35
C TYR A 145 -0.09 -4.91 -2.66
N MET A 146 -0.57 -5.78 -1.77
CA MET A 146 0.33 -6.69 -1.06
C MET A 146 1.03 -7.66 -2.02
N ALA A 147 0.36 -8.11 -3.09
CA ALA A 147 0.88 -9.16 -3.96
C ALA A 147 1.26 -8.70 -5.37
N GLN A 148 0.42 -7.93 -6.07
CA GLN A 148 0.52 -7.80 -7.51
C GLN A 148 1.78 -7.05 -8.01
N PRO A 149 2.27 -5.97 -7.38
CA PRO A 149 3.52 -5.35 -7.82
C PRO A 149 4.71 -6.30 -7.72
N PHE A 150 4.81 -7.08 -6.62
CA PHE A 150 5.85 -8.11 -6.48
C PHE A 150 5.67 -9.23 -7.52
N TYR A 151 4.45 -9.73 -7.69
CA TYR A 151 4.13 -10.83 -8.59
C TYR A 151 4.45 -10.48 -10.04
N MET A 152 3.96 -9.34 -10.52
CA MET A 152 4.23 -8.87 -11.88
C MET A 152 5.73 -8.66 -12.12
N GLN A 153 6.43 -8.02 -11.18
CA GLN A 153 7.86 -7.75 -11.31
C GLN A 153 8.67 -9.06 -11.35
N TYR A 154 8.36 -10.02 -10.47
CA TYR A 154 9.05 -11.32 -10.48
C TYR A 154 8.81 -12.07 -11.79
N GLU A 155 7.56 -12.11 -12.26
CA GLU A 155 7.21 -12.73 -13.53
C GLU A 155 7.94 -12.11 -14.72
N ALA A 156 7.99 -10.79 -14.77
CA ALA A 156 8.65 -10.06 -15.85
C ALA A 156 10.17 -10.25 -15.86
N GLU A 157 10.81 -10.17 -14.68
CA GLU A 157 12.28 -10.18 -14.58
C GLU A 157 12.87 -11.60 -14.49
N TYR A 158 12.18 -12.56 -13.87
CA TYR A 158 12.78 -13.86 -13.51
C TYR A 158 12.01 -15.10 -13.99
N ASN A 159 10.78 -14.96 -14.47
CA ASN A 159 9.96 -16.11 -14.89
C ASN A 159 9.51 -16.07 -16.36
N GLY A 160 10.04 -15.14 -17.14
CA GLY A 160 9.70 -15.00 -18.57
C GLY A 160 8.24 -14.65 -18.80
N CYS A 161 7.62 -13.95 -17.85
CA CYS A 161 6.23 -13.47 -17.91
C CYS A 161 5.17 -14.59 -18.10
N LYS A 162 5.44 -15.78 -17.58
CA LYS A 162 4.54 -16.94 -17.73
C LYS A 162 3.17 -16.71 -17.11
N ASN A 163 3.11 -15.94 -16.02
CA ASN A 163 1.89 -15.64 -15.28
C ASN A 163 1.58 -14.13 -15.21
N CYS A 164 2.18 -13.29 -16.06
CA CYS A 164 1.85 -11.87 -16.12
C CYS A 164 0.34 -11.65 -16.43
N GLU A 165 -0.23 -12.49 -17.29
CA GLU A 165 -1.66 -12.43 -17.60
C GLU A 165 -2.54 -12.75 -16.39
N ASP A 166 -2.11 -13.70 -15.54
CA ASP A 166 -2.83 -14.01 -14.28
C ASP A 166 -2.88 -12.79 -13.35
N SER A 167 -1.74 -12.10 -13.17
CA SER A 167 -1.71 -10.85 -12.40
C SER A 167 -2.67 -9.80 -12.97
N TYR A 168 -2.66 -9.58 -14.28
CA TYR A 168 -3.58 -8.66 -14.95
C TYR A 168 -5.05 -9.03 -14.72
N GLN A 169 -5.40 -10.31 -14.87
CA GLN A 169 -6.78 -10.77 -14.69
C GLN A 169 -7.32 -10.54 -13.28
N GLN A 170 -6.47 -10.57 -12.25
CA GLN A 170 -6.90 -10.28 -10.89
C GLN A 170 -7.39 -8.84 -10.73
N PHE A 171 -6.78 -7.88 -11.42
CA PHE A 171 -7.28 -6.49 -11.46
C PHE A 171 -8.62 -6.37 -12.18
N LEU A 172 -8.78 -7.05 -13.32
CA LEU A 172 -10.04 -7.02 -14.08
C LEU A 172 -11.21 -7.59 -13.28
N GLN A 173 -10.96 -8.65 -12.52
CA GLN A 173 -12.00 -9.26 -11.69
C GLN A 173 -12.41 -8.34 -10.53
N VAL A 174 -11.45 -7.65 -9.89
CA VAL A 174 -11.75 -6.62 -8.88
C VAL A 174 -12.56 -5.49 -9.51
N TYR A 175 -12.16 -4.98 -10.68
CA TYR A 175 -12.92 -3.97 -11.41
C TYR A 175 -14.36 -4.39 -11.67
N GLY A 176 -14.58 -5.62 -12.13
CA GLY A 176 -15.91 -6.12 -12.48
C GLY A 176 -16.82 -6.46 -11.30
N ARG A 177 -16.23 -6.71 -10.10
CA ARG A 177 -16.98 -7.21 -8.93
C ARG A 177 -17.11 -6.20 -7.82
N MET A 178 -16.05 -5.44 -7.56
CA MET A 178 -15.95 -4.62 -6.36
C MET A 178 -16.19 -3.12 -6.62
N ARG A 179 -16.33 -2.72 -7.87
CA ARG A 179 -16.66 -1.34 -8.25
C ARG A 179 -18.16 -1.10 -8.14
N ASP A 180 -18.57 -0.04 -7.46
CA ASP A 180 -19.93 0.43 -7.48
C ASP A 180 -20.23 1.15 -8.82
N PRO A 181 -21.20 0.69 -9.61
CA PRO A 181 -21.52 1.29 -10.89
C PRO A 181 -22.14 2.70 -10.77
N LEU A 182 -22.66 3.07 -9.61
CA LEU A 182 -23.35 4.35 -9.42
C LEU A 182 -22.37 5.52 -9.17
N ASN A 183 -21.31 5.27 -8.39
CA ASN A 183 -20.37 6.31 -7.99
C ASN A 183 -18.92 6.05 -8.41
N GLY A 184 -18.60 4.85 -8.90
CA GLY A 184 -17.27 4.46 -9.35
C GLY A 184 -16.29 4.10 -8.23
N LEU A 185 -16.69 4.20 -6.96
CA LEU A 185 -15.89 3.79 -5.82
C LEU A 185 -15.82 2.27 -5.68
N TYR A 186 -14.87 1.78 -4.88
CA TYR A 186 -14.69 0.34 -4.68
C TYR A 186 -14.95 -0.05 -3.22
N TYR A 187 -15.71 -1.12 -3.04
CA TYR A 187 -15.93 -1.74 -1.74
C TYR A 187 -14.63 -2.33 -1.19
N HIS A 188 -14.46 -2.30 0.14
CA HIS A 188 -13.23 -2.74 0.81
C HIS A 188 -12.88 -4.19 0.48
N ALA A 189 -13.88 -5.09 0.54
CA ALA A 189 -13.67 -6.52 0.30
C ALA A 189 -14.89 -7.19 -0.33
N TYR A 190 -14.62 -8.40 -0.86
CA TYR A 190 -15.59 -9.31 -1.45
C TYR A 190 -15.38 -10.72 -0.89
N ASP A 191 -16.46 -11.36 -0.44
CA ASP A 191 -16.49 -12.77 -0.05
C ASP A 191 -17.16 -13.61 -1.14
N ASP A 192 -16.37 -14.41 -1.85
CA ASP A 192 -16.84 -15.30 -2.93
C ASP A 192 -17.82 -16.38 -2.42
N SER A 193 -17.67 -16.78 -1.15
CA SER A 193 -18.58 -17.74 -0.51
C SER A 193 -19.90 -17.12 -0.05
N ARG A 194 -19.96 -15.79 0.14
CA ARG A 194 -21.09 -15.03 0.67
C ARG A 194 -21.55 -15.47 2.08
N GLN A 195 -20.66 -16.09 2.84
CA GLN A 195 -20.98 -16.63 4.16
C GLN A 195 -20.57 -15.68 5.30
N MET A 196 -19.62 -14.79 5.05
CA MET A 196 -19.12 -13.89 6.09
C MET A 196 -20.22 -12.93 6.56
N PHE A 197 -20.27 -12.68 7.86
CA PHE A 197 -21.31 -11.85 8.49
C PHE A 197 -21.27 -10.39 8.02
N TRP A 198 -20.11 -9.89 7.62
CA TRP A 198 -19.89 -8.53 7.16
C TRP A 198 -20.29 -8.28 5.69
N CYS A 199 -20.51 -9.32 4.91
CA CYS A 199 -20.84 -9.17 3.49
C CYS A 199 -22.36 -9.25 3.21
N ASP A 200 -22.79 -8.53 2.20
CA ASP A 200 -24.12 -8.70 1.61
C ASP A 200 -24.27 -10.11 1.03
N LYS A 201 -25.35 -10.79 1.35
CA LYS A 201 -25.55 -12.21 1.00
C LYS A 201 -25.88 -12.44 -0.48
N VAL A 202 -26.23 -11.40 -1.22
CA VAL A 202 -26.52 -11.48 -2.65
C VAL A 202 -25.27 -11.15 -3.47
N THR A 203 -24.59 -10.06 -3.11
CA THR A 203 -23.43 -9.56 -3.86
C THR A 203 -22.10 -10.10 -3.37
N GLY A 204 -21.97 -10.43 -2.10
CA GLY A 204 -20.70 -10.79 -1.44
C GLY A 204 -19.85 -9.59 -1.03
N LEU A 205 -20.31 -8.36 -1.27
CA LEU A 205 -19.57 -7.13 -1.02
C LEU A 205 -19.65 -6.68 0.43
N SER A 206 -18.61 -6.01 0.94
CA SER A 206 -18.65 -5.26 2.19
C SER A 206 -19.50 -4.00 2.04
N GLU A 207 -19.87 -3.36 3.16
CA GLU A 207 -20.84 -2.25 3.13
C GLU A 207 -20.25 -0.92 2.65
N ASN A 208 -19.00 -0.60 3.05
CA ASN A 208 -18.48 0.76 2.98
C ASN A 208 -17.27 0.90 2.02
N PHE A 209 -17.06 2.14 1.55
CA PHE A 209 -15.90 2.54 0.75
C PHE A 209 -14.81 3.12 1.68
N TRP A 210 -13.94 2.25 2.17
CA TRP A 210 -12.85 2.64 3.04
C TRP A 210 -11.69 3.26 2.26
N LEU A 211 -11.30 4.46 2.64
CA LEU A 211 -10.31 5.26 1.92
C LEU A 211 -8.99 4.52 1.68
N ARG A 212 -8.39 3.96 2.74
CA ARG A 212 -7.08 3.32 2.62
C ARG A 212 -7.11 2.06 1.75
N ALA A 213 -8.19 1.29 1.77
CA ALA A 213 -8.33 0.13 0.87
C ALA A 213 -8.33 0.55 -0.61
N MET A 214 -9.11 1.58 -0.97
CA MET A 214 -9.07 2.14 -2.33
C MET A 214 -7.71 2.74 -2.66
N GLY A 215 -7.05 3.36 -1.70
CA GLY A 215 -5.67 3.82 -1.84
C GLY A 215 -4.71 2.68 -2.16
N TRP A 216 -4.75 1.57 -1.42
CA TRP A 216 -3.96 0.39 -1.74
C TRP A 216 -4.21 -0.12 -3.15
N TYR A 217 -5.47 -0.12 -3.60
CA TYR A 217 -5.80 -0.52 -4.96
C TYR A 217 -5.22 0.45 -6.01
N ALA A 218 -5.25 1.76 -5.75
CA ALA A 218 -4.60 2.76 -6.61
C ALA A 218 -3.08 2.54 -6.70
N MET A 219 -2.41 2.30 -5.57
CA MET A 219 -0.98 1.93 -5.54
C MET A 219 -0.70 0.61 -6.26
N ALA A 220 -1.57 -0.40 -6.07
CA ALA A 220 -1.43 -1.67 -6.78
C ALA A 220 -1.44 -1.48 -8.29
N LEU A 221 -2.37 -0.67 -8.81
CA LEU A 221 -2.47 -0.37 -10.24
C LEU A 221 -1.22 0.34 -10.76
N ILE A 222 -0.83 1.46 -10.13
CA ILE A 222 0.27 2.28 -10.62
C ILE A 222 1.62 1.56 -10.52
N ASP A 223 1.90 0.88 -9.39
CA ASP A 223 3.18 0.20 -9.18
C ASP A 223 3.29 -1.08 -10.03
N THR A 224 2.17 -1.77 -10.28
CA THR A 224 2.15 -2.91 -11.20
C THR A 224 2.37 -2.46 -12.65
N MET A 225 1.69 -1.39 -13.10
CA MET A 225 1.86 -0.87 -14.46
C MET A 225 3.29 -0.41 -14.73
N GLU A 226 4.00 0.13 -13.73
CA GLU A 226 5.39 0.56 -13.87
C GLU A 226 6.30 -0.61 -14.23
N VAL A 227 6.08 -1.80 -13.65
CA VAL A 227 6.91 -2.99 -13.86
C VAL A 227 6.39 -3.93 -14.95
N MET A 228 5.23 -3.66 -15.54
CA MET A 228 4.70 -4.44 -16.67
C MET A 228 5.61 -4.35 -17.89
N PRO A 229 5.94 -5.49 -18.52
CA PRO A 229 6.79 -5.50 -19.72
C PRO A 229 6.05 -4.88 -20.93
N GLU A 230 6.84 -4.42 -21.90
CA GLU A 230 6.33 -3.79 -23.15
C GLU A 230 5.39 -4.72 -23.94
N SER A 231 5.61 -6.03 -23.87
CA SER A 231 4.74 -7.02 -24.51
C SER A 231 3.29 -6.99 -24.00
N MET A 232 3.04 -6.36 -22.85
CA MET A 232 1.70 -6.19 -22.25
C MET A 232 1.14 -4.78 -22.43
N ALA A 233 1.55 -4.04 -23.44
CA ALA A 233 1.13 -2.65 -23.65
C ALA A 233 -0.41 -2.48 -23.70
N CYS A 234 -1.16 -3.42 -24.32
CA CYS A 234 -2.61 -3.37 -24.37
C CYS A 234 -3.24 -3.56 -22.98
N GLN A 235 -2.73 -4.52 -22.20
CA GLN A 235 -3.18 -4.78 -20.82
C GLN A 235 -2.84 -3.58 -19.92
N LYS A 236 -1.64 -3.02 -20.04
CA LYS A 236 -1.22 -1.80 -19.34
C LYS A 236 -2.16 -0.64 -19.64
N ALA A 237 -2.51 -0.42 -20.91
CA ALA A 237 -3.45 0.63 -21.29
C ALA A 237 -4.85 0.40 -20.68
N ARG A 238 -5.29 -0.86 -20.56
CA ARG A 238 -6.56 -1.19 -19.89
C ARG A 238 -6.51 -0.92 -18.40
N LEU A 239 -5.42 -1.30 -17.71
CA LEU A 239 -5.24 -0.98 -16.28
C LEU A 239 -5.17 0.53 -16.06
N ASN A 240 -4.52 1.27 -16.97
CA ASN A 240 -4.49 2.72 -16.90
C ASN A 240 -5.88 3.35 -17.03
N ALA A 241 -6.74 2.81 -17.90
CA ALA A 241 -8.12 3.28 -18.00
C ALA A 241 -8.89 3.04 -16.68
N ILE A 242 -8.73 1.85 -16.07
CA ILE A 242 -9.31 1.53 -14.76
C ILE A 242 -8.79 2.46 -13.67
N TYR A 243 -7.48 2.71 -13.66
CA TYR A 243 -6.84 3.63 -12.72
C TYR A 243 -7.41 5.06 -12.85
N LYS A 244 -7.50 5.56 -14.09
CA LYS A 244 -8.07 6.88 -14.34
C LYS A 244 -9.53 6.98 -13.89
N GLU A 245 -10.36 5.97 -14.17
CA GLU A 245 -11.74 5.92 -13.68
C GLU A 245 -11.81 5.97 -12.14
N LEU A 246 -10.91 5.28 -11.43
CA LEU A 246 -10.84 5.35 -9.97
C LEU A 246 -10.48 6.76 -9.48
N ILE A 247 -9.47 7.38 -10.07
CA ILE A 247 -9.08 8.75 -9.69
C ILE A 247 -10.20 9.74 -9.97
N ASP A 248 -10.83 9.68 -11.15
CA ASP A 248 -11.97 10.54 -11.51
C ASP A 248 -13.15 10.35 -10.53
N ALA A 249 -13.38 9.13 -10.04
CA ALA A 249 -14.41 8.85 -9.05
C ALA A 249 -14.07 9.38 -7.65
N MET A 250 -12.78 9.48 -7.30
CA MET A 250 -12.31 9.96 -6.01
C MET A 250 -12.30 11.49 -5.89
N LEU A 251 -11.97 12.21 -6.96
CA LEU A 251 -11.81 13.67 -6.94
C LEU A 251 -13.06 14.43 -6.46
N PRO A 252 -14.32 14.05 -6.78
CA PRO A 252 -15.50 14.71 -6.26
C PRO A 252 -15.65 14.66 -4.72
N TYR A 253 -14.99 13.71 -4.07
CA TYR A 253 -15.00 13.53 -2.61
C TYR A 253 -13.80 14.18 -1.92
N GLN A 254 -12.92 14.83 -2.66
CA GLN A 254 -11.77 15.54 -2.10
C GLN A 254 -12.23 16.78 -1.32
N ASP A 255 -11.80 16.91 -0.07
CA ASP A 255 -12.08 18.08 0.74
C ASP A 255 -11.50 19.36 0.14
N GLN A 256 -12.35 20.37 -0.02
CA GLN A 256 -11.96 21.59 -0.75
C GLN A 256 -10.96 22.46 0.01
N ALA A 257 -10.89 22.35 1.33
CA ALA A 257 -9.96 23.15 2.13
C ALA A 257 -8.56 22.51 2.18
N THR A 258 -8.51 21.21 2.43
CA THR A 258 -7.25 20.49 2.68
C THR A 258 -6.76 19.67 1.50
N GLY A 259 -7.65 19.26 0.58
CA GLY A 259 -7.32 18.32 -0.49
C GLY A 259 -7.27 16.86 -0.02
N MET A 260 -7.54 16.57 1.25
CA MET A 260 -7.60 15.21 1.78
C MET A 260 -8.96 14.56 1.56
N TRP A 261 -9.08 13.29 1.93
CA TRP A 261 -10.33 12.53 1.89
C TRP A 261 -10.72 12.01 3.27
N TYR A 262 -12.01 11.78 3.44
CA TYR A 262 -12.57 11.21 4.67
C TYR A 262 -12.35 9.70 4.77
N GLN A 263 -12.24 9.16 5.98
CA GLN A 263 -12.04 7.75 6.31
C GLN A 263 -13.02 6.82 5.56
N VAL A 264 -14.32 7.16 5.56
CA VAL A 264 -15.34 6.56 4.69
C VAL A 264 -15.72 7.60 3.64
N VAL A 265 -15.28 7.38 2.40
CA VAL A 265 -15.14 8.41 1.36
C VAL A 265 -16.44 9.11 1.03
N ASN A 266 -17.52 8.35 0.79
CA ASN A 266 -18.82 8.90 0.39
C ASN A 266 -19.66 9.45 1.57
N ARG A 267 -19.08 9.51 2.78
CA ARG A 267 -19.73 10.04 3.99
C ARG A 267 -18.99 11.27 4.54
N GLY A 268 -18.39 12.06 3.67
CA GLY A 268 -17.75 13.32 4.04
C GLY A 268 -18.71 14.27 4.75
N GLY A 269 -18.23 14.93 5.81
CA GLY A 269 -19.04 15.86 6.61
C GLY A 269 -20.05 15.23 7.58
N ILE A 270 -20.18 13.90 7.59
CA ILE A 270 -21.05 13.19 8.56
C ILE A 270 -20.21 12.81 9.79
N ALA A 271 -20.48 13.46 10.94
CA ALA A 271 -19.79 13.14 12.19
C ALA A 271 -20.07 11.69 12.63
N PRO A 272 -19.10 10.96 13.18
CA PRO A 272 -17.74 11.37 13.53
C PRO A 272 -16.67 11.09 12.46
N ASN A 273 -17.03 11.02 11.16
CA ASN A 273 -16.07 10.79 10.08
C ASN A 273 -15.02 11.92 10.05
N TYR A 274 -13.79 11.57 9.69
CA TYR A 274 -12.65 12.49 9.76
C TYR A 274 -11.81 12.42 8.49
N LEU A 275 -11.03 13.46 8.20
CA LEU A 275 -10.05 13.48 7.14
C LEU A 275 -8.91 12.54 7.54
N GLU A 276 -8.72 11.45 6.79
CA GLU A 276 -7.80 10.40 7.17
C GLU A 276 -6.47 10.56 6.41
N GLU A 277 -5.38 10.55 7.16
CA GLU A 277 -4.04 10.84 6.66
C GLU A 277 -3.56 9.78 5.66
N SER A 278 -3.54 8.49 6.03
CA SER A 278 -2.82 7.46 5.28
C SER A 278 -3.38 7.22 3.88
N GLY A 279 -4.70 7.12 3.76
CA GLY A 279 -5.34 7.00 2.46
C GLY A 279 -5.16 8.26 1.62
N SER A 280 -5.20 9.44 2.24
CA SER A 280 -4.93 10.71 1.55
C SER A 280 -3.48 10.80 1.05
N ALA A 281 -2.50 10.35 1.84
CA ALA A 281 -1.10 10.28 1.42
C ALA A 281 -0.89 9.29 0.27
N ILE A 282 -1.56 8.14 0.31
CA ILE A 282 -1.55 7.17 -0.79
C ILE A 282 -2.07 7.79 -2.09
N PHE A 283 -3.23 8.49 -2.04
CA PHE A 283 -3.77 9.13 -3.24
C PHE A 283 -2.90 10.30 -3.72
N ALA A 284 -2.31 11.08 -2.80
CA ALA A 284 -1.34 12.11 -3.17
C ALA A 284 -0.17 11.53 -3.97
N TYR A 285 0.46 10.46 -3.44
CA TYR A 285 1.53 9.73 -4.14
C TYR A 285 1.06 9.18 -5.48
N ALA A 286 -0.02 8.40 -5.49
CA ALA A 286 -0.48 7.71 -6.68
C ALA A 286 -0.82 8.69 -7.83
N ILE A 287 -1.47 9.81 -7.53
CA ILE A 287 -1.81 10.84 -8.51
C ILE A 287 -0.53 11.50 -9.05
N MET A 288 0.37 11.97 -8.18
CA MET A 288 1.59 12.65 -8.61
C MET A 288 2.52 11.73 -9.40
N LYS A 289 2.72 10.48 -8.95
CA LYS A 289 3.49 9.46 -9.68
C LYS A 289 2.90 9.17 -11.06
N SER A 290 1.58 9.05 -11.15
CA SER A 290 0.93 8.74 -12.42
C SER A 290 1.08 9.87 -13.45
N VAL A 291 1.13 11.12 -13.02
CA VAL A 291 1.46 12.25 -13.88
C VAL A 291 2.92 12.16 -14.37
N ARG A 292 3.86 11.91 -13.47
CA ARG A 292 5.29 11.73 -13.84
C ARG A 292 5.50 10.58 -14.83
N LEU A 293 4.74 9.49 -14.69
CA LEU A 293 4.80 8.34 -15.59
C LEU A 293 3.91 8.48 -16.84
N HIS A 294 3.27 9.64 -17.04
CA HIS A 294 2.37 9.94 -18.16
C HIS A 294 1.13 9.03 -18.25
N TYR A 295 0.68 8.48 -17.12
CA TYR A 295 -0.57 7.73 -17.01
C TYR A 295 -1.78 8.64 -16.81
N LEU A 296 -1.58 9.79 -16.14
CA LEU A 296 -2.56 10.87 -16.04
C LEU A 296 -2.04 12.15 -16.70
N PRO A 297 -2.95 13.00 -17.24
CA PRO A 297 -2.62 14.34 -17.71
C PRO A 297 -2.04 15.22 -16.60
N GLU A 298 -1.27 16.24 -17.01
CA GLU A 298 -0.55 17.17 -16.12
C GLU A 298 -1.45 17.89 -15.11
N GLU A 299 -2.67 18.21 -15.49
CA GLU A 299 -3.63 18.90 -14.64
C GLU A 299 -4.01 18.18 -13.36
N TYR A 300 -3.85 16.84 -13.29
CA TYR A 300 -4.10 16.07 -12.08
C TYR A 300 -3.05 16.28 -10.98
N PHE A 301 -1.83 16.70 -11.35
CA PHE A 301 -0.74 16.91 -10.38
C PHE A 301 -1.15 17.82 -9.21
N LYS A 302 -1.89 18.89 -9.51
CA LYS A 302 -2.37 19.85 -8.50
C LYS A 302 -3.24 19.22 -7.42
N ASP A 303 -4.02 18.18 -7.75
CA ASP A 303 -4.93 17.53 -6.82
C ASP A 303 -4.14 16.64 -5.83
N GLY A 304 -3.13 15.91 -6.33
CA GLY A 304 -2.18 15.19 -5.49
C GLY A 304 -1.33 16.12 -4.61
N GLN A 305 -0.82 17.21 -5.19
CA GLN A 305 -0.03 18.21 -4.45
C GLN A 305 -0.87 18.87 -3.34
N LYS A 306 -2.13 19.22 -3.63
CA LYS A 306 -3.03 19.80 -2.64
C LYS A 306 -3.26 18.87 -1.45
N ALA A 307 -3.45 17.56 -1.70
CA ALA A 307 -3.58 16.58 -0.62
C ALA A 307 -2.31 16.48 0.21
N PHE A 308 -1.14 16.41 -0.43
CA PHE A 308 0.16 16.41 0.25
C PHE A 308 0.36 17.64 1.14
N ASP A 309 0.09 18.84 0.62
CA ASP A 309 0.20 20.10 1.37
C ASP A 309 -0.80 20.14 2.55
N GLY A 310 -2.03 19.66 2.32
CA GLY A 310 -3.06 19.55 3.34
C GLY A 310 -2.68 18.61 4.49
N ILE A 311 -2.09 17.45 4.18
CA ILE A 311 -1.56 16.52 5.19
C ILE A 311 -0.47 17.20 6.00
N CYS A 312 0.53 17.78 5.33
CA CYS A 312 1.64 18.45 6.01
C CYS A 312 1.17 19.58 6.93
N SER A 313 0.20 20.39 6.48
CA SER A 313 -0.30 21.51 7.28
C SER A 313 -1.23 21.10 8.44
N THR A 314 -1.93 19.96 8.31
CA THR A 314 -2.91 19.50 9.30
C THR A 314 -2.31 18.58 10.33
N TYR A 315 -1.44 17.65 9.91
CA TYR A 315 -1.05 16.52 10.73
C TYR A 315 0.45 16.43 11.05
N LEU A 316 1.32 17.10 10.28
CA LEU A 316 2.74 17.16 10.62
C LEU A 316 2.98 18.30 11.61
N SER A 317 3.36 17.96 12.83
CA SER A 317 3.55 18.92 13.93
C SER A 317 4.84 18.65 14.70
N GLU A 318 5.30 19.64 15.43
CA GLU A 318 6.44 19.51 16.36
C GLU A 318 5.92 19.66 17.80
N LYS A 319 6.18 18.65 18.62
CA LYS A 319 5.79 18.61 20.03
C LYS A 319 6.99 18.19 20.87
N ASP A 320 7.34 18.98 21.86
CA ASP A 320 8.46 18.76 22.78
C ASP A 320 9.80 18.49 22.06
N GLY A 321 10.01 19.15 20.92
CA GLY A 321 11.23 19.02 20.10
C GLY A 321 11.25 17.76 19.20
N SER A 322 10.18 16.97 19.17
CA SER A 322 10.01 15.80 18.31
C SER A 322 8.95 16.04 17.25
N LEU A 323 9.21 15.64 16.01
CA LEU A 323 8.25 15.72 14.92
C LEU A 323 7.33 14.51 14.95
N GLN A 324 6.04 14.76 14.69
CA GLN A 324 4.98 13.76 14.72
C GLN A 324 4.03 13.95 13.52
N LEU A 325 3.57 12.84 12.96
CA LEU A 325 2.54 12.79 11.94
C LEU A 325 1.29 12.12 12.51
N GLY A 326 0.21 12.87 12.64
CA GLY A 326 -1.07 12.38 13.18
C GLY A 326 -2.08 11.99 12.12
N GLY A 327 -3.33 11.75 12.54
CA GLY A 327 -4.48 11.54 11.64
C GLY A 327 -4.53 10.16 10.97
N ILE A 328 -3.72 9.20 11.42
CA ILE A 328 -3.56 7.88 10.78
C ILE A 328 -4.49 6.87 11.45
N CYS A 329 -5.41 6.26 10.70
CA CYS A 329 -6.15 5.08 11.16
C CYS A 329 -5.16 3.93 11.39
N LEU A 330 -5.11 3.41 12.63
CA LEU A 330 -4.14 2.36 12.98
C LEU A 330 -4.31 1.13 12.08
N VAL A 331 -5.49 0.54 12.09
CA VAL A 331 -5.82 -0.63 11.28
C VAL A 331 -7.33 -0.68 11.04
N ALA A 332 -7.75 -1.10 9.86
CA ALA A 332 -9.12 -1.56 9.66
C ALA A 332 -9.09 -2.84 8.83
N GLY A 333 -10.06 -3.69 9.08
CA GLY A 333 -10.16 -4.99 8.42
C GLY A 333 -11.59 -5.51 8.55
N LEU A 334 -11.81 -6.75 8.12
CA LEU A 334 -13.12 -7.38 8.12
C LEU A 334 -13.03 -8.78 8.72
N GLY A 335 -14.04 -9.18 9.49
CA GLY A 335 -14.06 -10.48 10.15
C GLY A 335 -13.08 -10.57 11.32
N ASN A 336 -12.37 -11.71 11.41
CA ASN A 336 -11.47 -12.05 12.49
C ASN A 336 -12.16 -12.31 13.84
N THR A 337 -11.39 -12.64 14.87
CA THR A 337 -11.88 -12.98 16.23
C THR A 337 -12.54 -11.78 16.93
N ASP A 338 -12.19 -10.57 16.57
CA ASP A 338 -12.77 -9.31 17.06
C ASP A 338 -14.03 -8.88 16.29
N MET A 339 -14.54 -9.73 15.41
CA MET A 339 -15.84 -9.57 14.73
C MET A 339 -15.98 -8.21 14.03
N ARG A 340 -14.99 -7.82 13.22
CA ARG A 340 -15.00 -6.56 12.46
C ARG A 340 -16.07 -6.57 11.40
N GLU A 341 -17.15 -5.84 11.66
CA GLU A 341 -18.36 -5.86 10.84
C GLU A 341 -18.30 -5.00 9.57
N GLY A 342 -17.34 -4.07 9.47
CA GLY A 342 -17.19 -3.19 8.31
C GLY A 342 -18.31 -2.16 8.15
N THR A 343 -19.09 -1.89 9.20
CA THR A 343 -20.09 -0.82 9.26
C THR A 343 -19.43 0.56 9.35
N PHE A 344 -20.18 1.63 9.11
CA PHE A 344 -19.66 2.97 9.30
C PHE A 344 -19.16 3.20 10.73
N GLU A 345 -19.94 2.76 11.71
CA GLU A 345 -19.62 2.86 13.14
C GLU A 345 -18.34 2.07 13.48
N TYR A 346 -18.11 0.94 12.83
CA TYR A 346 -16.87 0.18 12.99
C TYR A 346 -15.66 1.01 12.54
N TYR A 347 -15.68 1.58 11.32
CA TYR A 347 -14.56 2.40 10.85
C TYR A 347 -14.32 3.64 11.72
N MET A 348 -15.35 4.19 12.34
CA MET A 348 -15.22 5.34 13.24
C MET A 348 -14.69 4.99 14.64
N ARG A 349 -14.72 3.72 15.03
CA ARG A 349 -14.17 3.24 16.31
C ARG A 349 -12.70 2.84 16.22
N GLU A 350 -12.17 2.66 15.01
CA GLU A 350 -10.77 2.30 14.84
C GLU A 350 -9.85 3.39 15.40
N PRO A 351 -8.80 3.03 16.15
CA PRO A 351 -7.91 4.01 16.73
C PRO A 351 -7.23 4.88 15.68
N VAL A 352 -7.21 6.19 15.93
CA VAL A 352 -6.36 7.14 15.20
C VAL A 352 -5.08 7.35 15.98
N VAL A 353 -3.95 7.21 15.31
CA VAL A 353 -2.61 7.21 15.94
C VAL A 353 -1.68 8.17 15.25
N GLU A 354 -0.51 8.35 15.88
CA GLU A 354 0.61 9.12 15.35
C GLU A 354 1.73 8.16 14.93
N ASN A 355 2.51 8.59 13.95
CA ASN A 355 3.76 7.95 13.51
C ASN A 355 3.61 6.46 13.09
N GLU A 356 2.49 6.10 12.46
CA GLU A 356 2.29 4.76 11.91
C GLU A 356 2.75 4.70 10.44
N ALA A 357 3.53 3.70 10.09
CA ALA A 357 4.15 3.57 8.76
C ALA A 357 3.15 3.52 7.61
N LYS A 358 1.91 3.07 7.84
CA LYS A 358 0.87 3.07 6.80
C LYS A 358 0.48 4.47 6.30
N GLY A 359 0.76 5.50 7.11
CA GLY A 359 0.67 6.90 6.69
C GLY A 359 2.03 7.47 6.28
N ILE A 360 3.08 7.24 7.11
CA ILE A 360 4.41 7.81 6.86
C ILE A 360 4.99 7.39 5.52
N ALA A 361 4.94 6.09 5.19
CA ALA A 361 5.56 5.59 3.97
C ALA A 361 4.96 6.22 2.70
N PRO A 362 3.63 6.28 2.51
CA PRO A 362 3.07 6.96 1.35
C PRO A 362 3.29 8.48 1.38
N LEU A 363 3.36 9.13 2.55
CA LEU A 363 3.71 10.55 2.63
C LEU A 363 5.16 10.79 2.15
N ILE A 364 6.12 9.94 2.50
CA ILE A 364 7.48 10.00 1.98
C ILE A 364 7.50 9.78 0.47
N LEU A 365 6.75 8.82 -0.04
CA LEU A 365 6.65 8.57 -1.48
C LEU A 365 6.04 9.79 -2.21
N ALA A 366 5.00 10.41 -1.65
CA ALA A 366 4.43 11.65 -2.19
C ALA A 366 5.44 12.80 -2.17
N TYR A 367 6.22 12.92 -1.09
CA TYR A 367 7.31 13.90 -0.99
C TYR A 367 8.36 13.72 -2.09
N ILE A 368 8.73 12.48 -2.40
CA ILE A 368 9.66 12.16 -3.49
C ILE A 368 9.11 12.64 -4.84
N GLU A 369 7.81 12.50 -5.10
CA GLU A 369 7.19 12.99 -6.33
C GLU A 369 7.26 14.53 -6.43
N THR A 370 7.18 15.26 -5.31
CA THR A 370 7.41 16.71 -5.31
C THR A 370 8.88 17.07 -5.63
N MET A 371 9.84 16.22 -5.19
CA MET A 371 11.26 16.41 -5.54
C MET A 371 11.51 16.20 -7.03
N PHE A 372 10.93 15.17 -7.64
CA PHE A 372 11.01 14.96 -9.10
C PHE A 372 10.50 16.18 -9.88
N ARG A 373 9.39 16.75 -9.42
CA ARG A 373 8.82 17.95 -10.04
C ARG A 373 9.75 19.16 -9.99
N CYS A 374 10.52 19.33 -8.91
CA CYS A 374 11.47 20.43 -8.76
C CYS A 374 12.75 20.27 -9.60
N GLN A 375 13.03 19.06 -10.12
CA GLN A 375 14.21 18.74 -10.92
C GLN A 375 13.92 18.77 -12.44
N SER A 376 12.64 18.68 -12.82
CA SER A 376 12.14 18.78 -14.20
C SER A 376 11.88 20.24 -14.60
#